data_2369424f3005a14bfbfec14e938e5fa2
#
_entry.id   2369424f3005a14bfbfec14e938e5fa2
#
_cell.length_a   1.000
_cell.length_b   1.000
_cell.length_c   1.000
_cell.angle_alpha   90.00
_cell.angle_beta   90.00
_cell.angle_gamma   90.00
#
_symmetry.space_group_name_H-M   'P 1'
#
loop_
_entity.id
_entity.type
_entity.pdbx_description
1 polymer ?
#
loop_
_entity_poly.entity_id
_entity_poly.type
_entity_poly.pdbx_seq_one_letter_code
_entity_poly.pdbx_strand_id
1 'polypeptide(L)'
;MRLNPKICAAALLCLGIFLPSLVAGHPLKLSASLIEYDPKEKAIRVECKVFVDDFELSVERSVLKGVDTSKIKKEDKPRIIEDYFKRFYTITLNGKVLPLKLKVAKPLPQHNVLVIEFVEIPLVLKEGDKFEIRNAMFFQDFGPLQTNRIVVRIPPFGIDEGHVATMYGFKFSYNLGDTK
;
A
#
# COMPACT_ATOMS: atom_id res chain seq x y z
N MET A 1 30.41 -36.00 51.74
CA MET A 1 29.40 -34.97 51.80
C MET A 1 28.33 -35.30 50.74
N ARG A 2 27.18 -35.91 51.14
CA ARG A 2 26.14 -36.34 50.16
C ARG A 2 25.14 -35.21 49.99
N LEU A 3 25.07 -34.65 48.79
CA LEU A 3 24.10 -33.63 48.44
C LEU A 3 22.68 -34.20 48.45
N ASN A 4 21.80 -33.50 49.08
CA ASN A 4 20.40 -33.91 49.34
C ASN A 4 19.63 -33.85 48.00
N PRO A 5 19.02 -34.93 47.49
CA PRO A 5 18.37 -34.98 46.18
C PRO A 5 17.17 -34.04 46.04
N LYS A 6 16.62 -33.57 47.17
CA LYS A 6 15.47 -32.62 47.16
C LYS A 6 15.88 -31.18 46.77
N ILE A 7 17.15 -30.82 46.88
CA ILE A 7 17.63 -29.47 46.47
C ILE A 7 17.88 -29.40 44.97
N CYS A 8 18.24 -30.52 44.34
CA CYS A 8 18.44 -30.56 42.90
C CYS A 8 17.13 -30.43 42.09
N ALA A 9 15.99 -30.93 42.65
CA ALA A 9 14.69 -30.84 41.95
C ALA A 9 14.10 -29.42 41.95
N ALA A 10 14.36 -28.63 42.99
CA ALA A 10 13.90 -27.25 43.07
C ALA A 10 14.69 -26.29 42.13
N ALA A 11 15.98 -26.58 41.91
CA ALA A 11 16.82 -25.75 41.00
C ALA A 11 16.53 -25.99 39.52
N LEU A 12 16.04 -27.19 39.14
CA LEU A 12 15.60 -27.43 37.74
C LEU A 12 14.26 -26.83 37.40
N LEU A 13 13.39 -26.60 38.40
CA LEU A 13 12.04 -26.02 38.15
C LEU A 13 12.07 -24.50 37.93
N CYS A 14 13.13 -23.81 38.41
CA CYS A 14 13.26 -22.37 38.22
C CYS A 14 13.95 -21.99 36.89
N LEU A 15 14.55 -22.92 36.15
CA LEU A 15 15.24 -22.65 34.88
C LEU A 15 14.31 -22.70 33.68
N GLY A 16 13.06 -23.14 33.86
CA GLY A 16 12.05 -23.27 32.78
C GLY A 16 11.20 -22.04 32.47
N ILE A 17 11.36 -20.91 33.20
CA ILE A 17 10.44 -19.77 33.11
C ILE A 17 11.01 -18.57 32.32
N PHE A 18 12.27 -18.64 31.90
CA PHE A 18 12.85 -17.64 31.01
C PHE A 18 13.04 -18.15 29.58
N LEU A 19 11.97 -18.68 28.98
CA LEU A 19 11.87 -18.63 27.54
C LEU A 19 11.48 -17.18 27.19
N PRO A 20 12.34 -16.40 26.50
CA PRO A 20 11.88 -15.15 25.93
C PRO A 20 10.73 -15.52 25.01
N SER A 21 9.52 -15.08 25.37
CA SER A 21 8.43 -15.03 24.42
C SER A 21 8.97 -14.23 23.25
N LEU A 22 9.28 -14.91 22.15
CA LEU A 22 9.44 -14.26 20.87
C LEU A 22 8.09 -13.61 20.62
N VAL A 23 7.96 -12.36 21.09
CA VAL A 23 6.92 -11.49 20.64
C VAL A 23 7.16 -11.37 19.13
N ALA A 24 6.51 -12.22 18.37
CA ALA A 24 6.39 -12.04 16.95
C ALA A 24 5.71 -10.68 16.78
N GLY A 25 6.54 -9.63 16.68
CA GLY A 25 6.06 -8.30 16.34
C GLY A 25 5.23 -8.49 15.09
N HIS A 26 3.96 -8.11 15.14
CA HIS A 26 3.11 -8.18 13.96
C HIS A 26 3.81 -7.42 12.83
N PRO A 27 4.10 -8.05 11.69
CA PRO A 27 4.78 -7.39 10.61
C PRO A 27 3.99 -6.14 10.23
N LEU A 28 4.69 -5.01 10.11
CA LEU A 28 4.08 -3.74 9.72
C LEU A 28 3.38 -3.91 8.37
N LYS A 29 2.08 -3.70 8.32
CA LYS A 29 1.28 -3.73 7.09
C LYS A 29 1.08 -2.29 6.60
N LEU A 30 1.91 -1.89 5.65
CA LEU A 30 1.99 -0.51 5.18
C LEU A 30 2.13 -0.44 3.67
N SER A 31 1.42 0.49 3.04
CA SER A 31 1.74 1.00 1.72
C SER A 31 1.95 2.51 1.75
N ALA A 32 2.65 3.04 0.76
CA ALA A 32 2.80 4.47 0.56
C ALA A 32 2.53 4.83 -0.90
N SER A 33 1.89 5.96 -1.13
CA SER A 33 1.70 6.51 -2.47
C SER A 33 1.95 8.01 -2.51
N LEU A 34 2.45 8.47 -3.64
CA LEU A 34 2.60 9.88 -3.99
C LEU A 34 1.75 10.17 -5.22
N ILE A 35 0.93 11.21 -5.14
CA ILE A 35 0.17 11.78 -6.25
C ILE A 35 0.66 13.21 -6.38
N GLU A 36 1.29 13.55 -7.49
CA GLU A 36 1.88 14.86 -7.73
C GLU A 36 1.44 15.44 -9.06
N TYR A 37 0.94 16.66 -9.05
CA TYR A 37 0.61 17.41 -10.26
C TYR A 37 1.79 18.28 -10.65
N ASP A 38 2.28 18.10 -11.87
CA ASP A 38 3.28 18.97 -12.50
C ASP A 38 2.55 20.05 -13.33
N PRO A 39 2.59 21.33 -12.90
CA PRO A 39 1.88 22.40 -13.61
C PRO A 39 2.55 22.76 -14.94
N LYS A 40 3.84 22.45 -15.14
CA LYS A 40 4.56 22.73 -16.39
C LYS A 40 4.18 21.71 -17.44
N GLU A 41 4.23 20.44 -17.07
CA GLU A 41 3.87 19.32 -17.96
C GLU A 41 2.35 19.13 -18.06
N LYS A 42 1.57 19.78 -17.19
CA LYS A 42 0.11 19.59 -17.05
C LYS A 42 -0.23 18.11 -16.97
N ALA A 43 0.40 17.44 -16.03
CA ALA A 43 0.25 16.00 -15.86
C ALA A 43 0.26 15.60 -14.39
N ILE A 44 -0.42 14.50 -14.08
CA ILE A 44 -0.34 13.85 -12.77
C ILE A 44 0.61 12.68 -12.85
N ARG A 45 1.53 12.61 -11.89
CA ARG A 45 2.42 11.48 -11.59
C ARG A 45 1.86 10.69 -10.43
N VAL A 46 1.91 9.38 -10.53
CA VAL A 46 1.49 8.49 -9.44
C VAL A 46 2.57 7.43 -9.23
N GLU A 47 3.04 7.33 -7.98
CA GLU A 47 3.97 6.31 -7.52
C GLU A 47 3.38 5.60 -6.32
N CYS A 48 3.54 4.28 -6.23
CA CYS A 48 3.17 3.49 -5.07
C CYS A 48 4.33 2.61 -4.63
N LYS A 49 4.51 2.48 -3.31
CA LYS A 49 5.46 1.57 -2.66
C LYS A 49 4.68 0.58 -1.81
N VAL A 50 4.90 -0.69 -2.05
CA VAL A 50 4.24 -1.80 -1.34
C VAL A 50 5.28 -2.86 -0.96
N PHE A 51 5.00 -3.66 0.06
CA PHE A 51 5.81 -4.86 0.30
C PHE A 51 5.53 -5.90 -0.78
N VAL A 52 6.58 -6.56 -1.27
CA VAL A 52 6.50 -7.52 -2.38
C VAL A 52 5.58 -8.67 -2.02
N ASP A 53 5.81 -9.32 -0.88
CA ASP A 53 5.03 -10.45 -0.39
C ASP A 53 3.56 -10.11 -0.14
N ASP A 54 3.28 -8.94 0.43
CA ASP A 54 1.90 -8.48 0.65
C ASP A 54 1.17 -8.22 -0.67
N PHE A 55 1.89 -7.65 -1.65
CA PHE A 55 1.31 -7.36 -2.95
C PHE A 55 1.03 -8.64 -3.75
N GLU A 56 1.98 -9.58 -3.79
CA GLU A 56 1.81 -10.87 -4.44
C GLU A 56 0.63 -11.64 -3.85
N LEU A 57 0.55 -11.72 -2.51
CA LEU A 57 -0.56 -12.35 -1.80
C LEU A 57 -1.91 -11.71 -2.15
N SER A 58 -1.97 -10.39 -2.15
CA SER A 58 -3.22 -9.66 -2.40
C SER A 58 -3.67 -9.77 -3.86
N VAL A 59 -2.73 -9.78 -4.81
CA VAL A 59 -3.00 -10.04 -6.24
C VAL A 59 -3.53 -11.45 -6.43
N GLU A 60 -2.89 -12.44 -5.82
CA GLU A 60 -3.32 -13.85 -5.90
C GLU A 60 -4.75 -14.03 -5.39
N ARG A 61 -5.06 -13.47 -4.23
CA ARG A 61 -6.37 -13.59 -3.60
C ARG A 61 -7.49 -12.78 -4.27
N SER A 62 -7.14 -11.80 -5.08
CA SER A 62 -8.11 -10.88 -5.68
C SER A 62 -8.21 -11.03 -7.20
N VAL A 63 -7.21 -10.56 -7.94
CA VAL A 63 -7.21 -10.52 -9.41
C VAL A 63 -7.01 -11.91 -10.00
N LEU A 64 -6.19 -12.73 -9.36
CA LEU A 64 -5.85 -14.07 -9.83
C LEU A 64 -6.67 -15.18 -9.16
N LYS A 65 -7.67 -14.82 -8.35
CA LYS A 65 -8.52 -15.81 -7.68
C LYS A 65 -9.19 -16.73 -8.71
N GLY A 66 -8.88 -18.04 -8.64
CA GLY A 66 -9.40 -19.06 -9.55
C GLY A 66 -8.71 -19.10 -10.91
N VAL A 67 -7.64 -18.33 -11.11
CA VAL A 67 -6.82 -18.37 -12.33
C VAL A 67 -5.69 -19.38 -12.14
N ASP A 68 -5.44 -20.20 -13.17
CA ASP A 68 -4.27 -21.10 -13.23
C ASP A 68 -3.00 -20.24 -13.44
N THR A 69 -2.28 -20.00 -12.35
CA THR A 69 -1.09 -19.12 -12.35
C THR A 69 0.06 -19.69 -13.20
N SER A 70 0.08 -21.00 -13.46
CA SER A 70 1.10 -21.61 -14.32
C SER A 70 1.05 -21.14 -15.78
N LYS A 71 -0.10 -20.58 -16.19
CA LYS A 71 -0.34 -20.04 -17.53
C LYS A 71 -0.06 -18.54 -17.66
N ILE A 72 0.25 -17.86 -16.56
CA ILE A 72 0.55 -16.43 -16.55
C ILE A 72 1.93 -16.20 -17.19
N LYS A 73 1.95 -15.42 -18.25
CA LYS A 73 3.18 -15.03 -18.94
C LYS A 73 3.70 -13.71 -18.38
N LYS A 74 4.97 -13.42 -18.68
CA LYS A 74 5.61 -12.16 -18.29
C LYS A 74 4.85 -10.94 -18.84
N GLU A 75 4.30 -11.08 -20.02
CA GLU A 75 3.54 -10.04 -20.74
C GLU A 75 2.19 -9.72 -20.07
N ASP A 76 1.65 -10.63 -19.25
CA ASP A 76 0.40 -10.42 -18.51
C ASP A 76 0.58 -9.57 -17.25
N LYS A 77 1.81 -9.49 -16.73
CA LYS A 77 2.09 -8.80 -15.46
C LYS A 77 1.63 -7.33 -15.42
N PRO A 78 1.85 -6.51 -16.47
CA PRO A 78 1.35 -5.12 -16.45
C PRO A 78 -0.16 -5.05 -16.29
N ARG A 79 -0.92 -5.85 -17.03
CA ARG A 79 -2.37 -5.92 -16.97
C ARG A 79 -2.86 -6.37 -15.59
N ILE A 80 -2.23 -7.37 -14.98
CA ILE A 80 -2.58 -7.86 -13.65
C ILE A 80 -2.40 -6.75 -12.61
N ILE A 81 -1.31 -5.99 -12.68
CA ILE A 81 -1.05 -4.86 -11.78
C ILE A 81 -2.11 -3.76 -12.00
N GLU A 82 -2.38 -3.39 -13.26
CA GLU A 82 -3.39 -2.38 -13.58
C GLU A 82 -4.79 -2.80 -13.08
N ASP A 83 -5.18 -4.07 -13.26
CA ASP A 83 -6.46 -4.61 -12.80
C ASP A 83 -6.56 -4.57 -11.25
N TYR A 84 -5.47 -4.83 -10.55
CA TYR A 84 -5.40 -4.70 -9.10
C TYR A 84 -5.66 -3.24 -8.67
N PHE A 85 -4.93 -2.29 -9.26
CA PHE A 85 -5.11 -0.88 -8.96
C PHE A 85 -6.51 -0.38 -9.32
N LYS A 86 -7.03 -0.72 -10.49
CA LYS A 86 -8.40 -0.40 -10.89
C LYS A 86 -9.44 -0.84 -9.85
N ARG A 87 -9.20 -1.95 -9.17
CA ARG A 87 -10.11 -2.50 -8.16
C ARG A 87 -9.98 -1.80 -6.81
N PHE A 88 -8.75 -1.48 -6.39
CA PHE A 88 -8.47 -1.07 -5.01
C PHE A 88 -7.96 0.36 -4.86
N TYR A 89 -7.45 0.97 -5.92
CA TYR A 89 -6.88 2.31 -5.89
C TYR A 89 -7.39 3.11 -7.09
N THR A 90 -8.19 4.14 -6.82
CA THR A 90 -8.74 4.98 -7.90
C THR A 90 -8.52 6.46 -7.60
N ILE A 91 -8.22 7.19 -8.64
CA ILE A 91 -8.19 8.65 -8.65
C ILE A 91 -9.26 9.11 -9.62
N THR A 92 -10.08 10.08 -9.21
CA THR A 92 -11.13 10.64 -10.08
C THR A 92 -11.02 12.14 -10.16
N LEU A 93 -11.36 12.68 -11.31
CA LEU A 93 -11.58 14.11 -11.51
C LEU A 93 -13.00 14.31 -11.99
N ASN A 94 -13.78 15.07 -11.24
CA ASN A 94 -15.20 15.35 -11.55
C ASN A 94 -16.00 14.04 -11.79
N GLY A 95 -15.74 13.02 -10.96
CA GLY A 95 -16.35 11.69 -11.06
C GLY A 95 -15.83 10.78 -12.16
N LYS A 96 -14.92 11.26 -13.04
CA LYS A 96 -14.30 10.44 -14.08
C LYS A 96 -13.02 9.82 -13.55
N VAL A 97 -12.92 8.49 -13.62
CA VAL A 97 -11.73 7.74 -13.20
C VAL A 97 -10.56 8.04 -14.14
N LEU A 98 -9.42 8.39 -13.56
CA LEU A 98 -8.16 8.56 -14.28
C LEU A 98 -7.50 7.19 -14.49
N PRO A 99 -7.06 6.86 -15.73
CA PRO A 99 -6.49 5.55 -16.02
C PRO A 99 -5.06 5.44 -15.47
N LEU A 100 -4.83 4.49 -14.57
CA LEU A 100 -3.50 4.15 -14.09
C LEU A 100 -2.90 3.08 -14.99
N LYS A 101 -2.04 3.49 -15.94
CA LYS A 101 -1.31 2.60 -16.84
C LYS A 101 0.10 2.37 -16.31
N LEU A 102 0.49 1.11 -16.15
CA LEU A 102 1.79 0.76 -15.61
C LEU A 102 2.93 1.30 -16.51
N LYS A 103 3.84 2.08 -15.91
CA LYS A 103 5.09 2.49 -16.53
C LYS A 103 6.20 1.50 -16.17
N VAL A 104 6.35 1.23 -14.88
CA VAL A 104 7.34 0.28 -14.36
C VAL A 104 6.93 -0.25 -12.99
N ALA A 105 7.28 -1.52 -12.73
CA ALA A 105 7.25 -2.11 -11.40
C ALA A 105 8.66 -2.65 -11.08
N LYS A 106 9.36 -2.00 -10.16
CA LYS A 106 10.77 -2.26 -9.84
C LYS A 106 10.92 -2.69 -8.38
N PRO A 107 11.36 -3.90 -8.11
CA PRO A 107 11.66 -4.33 -6.75
C PRO A 107 12.91 -3.63 -6.22
N LEU A 108 12.90 -3.31 -4.92
CA LEU A 108 14.06 -2.91 -4.14
C LEU A 108 14.47 -4.09 -3.24
N PRO A 109 15.36 -4.98 -3.70
CA PRO A 109 15.57 -6.30 -3.09
C PRO A 109 15.98 -6.25 -1.61
N GLN A 110 16.75 -5.23 -1.22
CA GLN A 110 17.25 -5.09 0.17
C GLN A 110 16.14 -4.72 1.17
N HIS A 111 14.97 -4.27 0.68
CA HIS A 111 13.90 -3.73 1.52
C HIS A 111 12.57 -4.47 1.39
N ASN A 112 12.51 -5.55 0.60
CA ASN A 112 11.25 -6.24 0.29
C ASN A 112 10.14 -5.28 -0.21
N VAL A 113 10.53 -4.24 -0.96
CA VAL A 113 9.63 -3.20 -1.45
C VAL A 113 9.55 -3.26 -2.97
N LEU A 114 8.34 -3.17 -3.50
CA LEU A 114 8.05 -2.95 -4.91
C LEU A 114 7.67 -1.48 -5.11
N VAL A 115 8.41 -0.79 -5.96
CA VAL A 115 8.07 0.56 -6.45
C VAL A 115 7.30 0.41 -7.75
N ILE A 116 6.09 0.95 -7.80
CA ILE A 116 5.17 0.90 -8.93
C ILE A 116 4.94 2.33 -9.40
N GLU A 117 5.40 2.65 -10.61
CA GLU A 117 5.18 3.95 -11.24
C GLU A 117 4.19 3.79 -12.39
N PHE A 118 3.31 4.76 -12.52
CA PHE A 118 2.35 4.82 -13.62
C PHE A 118 2.78 5.83 -14.68
N VAL A 119 2.31 5.61 -15.90
CA VAL A 119 2.46 6.58 -16.98
C VAL A 119 1.80 7.90 -16.56
N GLU A 120 2.48 9.00 -16.80
CA GLU A 120 1.95 10.32 -16.50
C GLU A 120 0.61 10.55 -17.20
N ILE A 121 -0.35 11.08 -16.45
CA ILE A 121 -1.70 11.32 -16.96
C ILE A 121 -1.81 12.79 -17.37
N PRO A 122 -1.84 13.10 -18.66
CA PRO A 122 -2.05 14.47 -19.13
C PRO A 122 -3.39 14.99 -18.63
N LEU A 123 -3.37 16.14 -17.93
CA LEU A 123 -4.55 16.67 -17.29
C LEU A 123 -4.38 18.17 -17.01
N VAL A 124 -5.40 18.97 -17.31
CA VAL A 124 -5.46 20.38 -16.91
C VAL A 124 -6.43 20.50 -15.76
N LEU A 125 -5.92 20.80 -14.58
CA LEU A 125 -6.73 21.07 -13.40
C LEU A 125 -7.22 22.52 -13.39
N LYS A 126 -8.44 22.75 -12.92
CA LYS A 126 -9.10 24.06 -12.85
C LYS A 126 -9.67 24.29 -11.45
N GLU A 127 -9.86 25.54 -11.11
CA GLU A 127 -10.65 25.93 -9.95
C GLU A 127 -12.08 25.37 -10.05
N GLY A 128 -12.59 24.86 -8.95
CA GLY A 128 -13.89 24.18 -8.88
C GLY A 128 -13.86 22.69 -9.28
N ASP A 129 -12.74 22.17 -9.78
CA ASP A 129 -12.64 20.74 -10.04
C ASP A 129 -12.70 19.94 -8.74
N LYS A 130 -13.42 18.82 -8.75
CA LYS A 130 -13.47 17.86 -7.65
C LYS A 130 -12.48 16.73 -7.90
N PHE A 131 -11.41 16.68 -7.10
CA PHE A 131 -10.38 15.67 -7.15
C PHE A 131 -10.56 14.68 -6.00
N GLU A 132 -10.71 13.39 -6.30
CA GLU A 132 -11.01 12.38 -5.28
C GLU A 132 -10.03 11.20 -5.40
N ILE A 133 -9.66 10.63 -4.26
CA ILE A 133 -8.77 9.49 -4.13
C ILE A 133 -9.47 8.43 -3.29
N ARG A 134 -9.41 7.18 -3.76
CA ARG A 134 -9.82 6.00 -3.00
C ARG A 134 -8.64 5.05 -2.93
N ASN A 135 -8.17 4.73 -1.73
CA ASN A 135 -7.11 3.74 -1.51
C ASN A 135 -7.58 2.67 -0.52
N ALA A 136 -8.06 1.57 -1.07
CA ALA A 136 -8.54 0.40 -0.32
C ALA A 136 -7.63 -0.82 -0.49
N MET A 137 -6.35 -0.59 -0.90
CA MET A 137 -5.40 -1.69 -1.08
C MET A 137 -5.21 -2.47 0.23
N PHE A 138 -5.14 -3.78 0.12
CA PHE A 138 -4.82 -4.72 1.21
C PHE A 138 -5.83 -4.86 2.34
N PHE A 139 -6.88 -4.04 2.41
CA PHE A 139 -7.86 -4.14 3.52
C PHE A 139 -8.62 -5.46 3.55
N GLN A 140 -8.82 -6.13 2.41
CA GLN A 140 -9.45 -7.45 2.40
C GLN A 140 -8.54 -8.53 3.01
N ASP A 141 -7.21 -8.34 2.96
CA ASP A 141 -6.24 -9.35 3.37
C ASP A 141 -5.77 -9.14 4.80
N PHE A 142 -5.62 -7.88 5.21
CA PHE A 142 -5.00 -7.53 6.50
C PHE A 142 -5.92 -6.75 7.43
N GLY A 143 -7.10 -6.36 6.97
CA GLY A 143 -8.11 -5.68 7.79
C GLY A 143 -7.57 -4.43 8.49
N PRO A 144 -7.81 -4.31 9.82
CA PRO A 144 -7.41 -3.13 10.60
C PRO A 144 -5.89 -3.00 10.80
N LEU A 145 -5.11 -4.03 10.50
CA LEU A 145 -3.64 -3.97 10.59
C LEU A 145 -3.02 -3.18 9.45
N GLN A 146 -3.74 -3.03 8.33
CA GLN A 146 -3.26 -2.31 7.17
C GLN A 146 -3.39 -0.80 7.33
N THR A 147 -2.34 -0.09 6.95
CA THR A 147 -2.30 1.36 6.84
C THR A 147 -1.77 1.76 5.47
N ASN A 148 -2.47 2.64 4.76
CA ASN A 148 -2.01 3.17 3.49
C ASN A 148 -1.75 4.67 3.61
N ARG A 149 -0.48 5.09 3.49
CA ARG A 149 -0.09 6.51 3.48
C ARG A 149 -0.23 7.06 2.07
N ILE A 150 -0.76 8.26 1.96
CA ILE A 150 -0.97 8.96 0.69
C ILE A 150 -0.44 10.38 0.84
N VAL A 151 0.46 10.79 -0.04
CA VAL A 151 0.89 12.18 -0.15
C VAL A 151 0.29 12.75 -1.44
N VAL A 152 -0.36 13.90 -1.33
CA VAL A 152 -0.99 14.60 -2.45
C VAL A 152 -0.36 15.98 -2.57
N ARG A 153 0.21 16.27 -3.76
CA ARG A 153 0.82 17.55 -4.08
C ARG A 153 0.18 18.15 -5.34
N ILE A 154 -0.52 19.24 -5.18
CA ILE A 154 -1.11 19.99 -6.29
C ILE A 154 -0.77 21.48 -6.08
N PRO A 155 0.47 21.89 -6.41
CA PRO A 155 1.02 23.21 -6.07
C PRO A 155 0.17 24.40 -6.52
N PRO A 156 -0.47 24.40 -7.71
CA PRO A 156 -1.30 25.54 -8.14
C PRO A 156 -2.49 25.84 -7.23
N PHE A 157 -2.91 24.86 -6.42
CA PHE A 157 -4.02 24.97 -5.48
C PHE A 157 -3.57 24.94 -4.02
N GLY A 158 -2.25 25.04 -3.76
CA GLY A 158 -1.69 25.06 -2.40
C GLY A 158 -1.83 23.74 -1.64
N ILE A 159 -2.09 22.62 -2.33
CA ILE A 159 -2.26 21.32 -1.71
C ILE A 159 -0.89 20.63 -1.61
N ASP A 160 -0.43 20.38 -0.37
CA ASP A 160 0.68 19.48 -0.02
C ASP A 160 0.29 18.76 1.28
N GLU A 161 -0.44 17.67 1.15
CA GLU A 161 -1.08 17.00 2.26
C GLU A 161 -0.74 15.52 2.33
N GLY A 162 -0.62 15.04 3.58
CA GLY A 162 -0.46 13.62 3.88
C GLY A 162 -1.73 13.06 4.51
N HIS A 163 -2.19 11.92 3.98
CA HIS A 163 -3.33 11.19 4.51
C HIS A 163 -2.95 9.78 4.94
N VAL A 164 -3.75 9.25 5.85
CA VAL A 164 -3.67 7.86 6.32
C VAL A 164 -5.00 7.19 6.03
N ALA A 165 -5.02 6.30 5.03
CA ALA A 165 -6.17 5.46 4.77
C ALA A 165 -6.13 4.21 5.67
N THR A 166 -7.27 3.90 6.26
CA THR A 166 -7.55 2.69 7.03
C THR A 166 -8.80 2.02 6.48
N MET A 167 -9.12 0.82 6.91
CA MET A 167 -10.36 0.15 6.46
C MET A 167 -11.64 0.93 6.82
N TYR A 168 -11.57 1.87 7.77
CA TYR A 168 -12.70 2.70 8.23
C TYR A 168 -12.79 4.05 7.50
N GLY A 169 -11.70 4.51 6.87
CA GLY A 169 -11.64 5.77 6.16
C GLY A 169 -10.55 5.74 5.09
N PHE A 170 -10.92 5.60 3.83
CA PHE A 170 -10.00 5.40 2.71
C PHE A 170 -10.35 6.21 1.46
N LYS A 171 -11.20 7.22 1.63
CA LYS A 171 -11.58 8.16 0.56
C LYS A 171 -11.24 9.58 1.00
N PHE A 172 -10.63 10.33 0.12
CA PHE A 172 -10.22 11.70 0.34
C PHE A 172 -10.66 12.53 -0.86
N SER A 173 -11.11 13.76 -0.64
CA SER A 173 -11.59 14.64 -1.69
C SER A 173 -11.12 16.07 -1.49
N TYR A 174 -10.89 16.74 -2.59
CA TYR A 174 -10.53 18.15 -2.68
C TYR A 174 -11.45 18.84 -3.68
N ASN A 175 -11.97 20.00 -3.32
CA ASN A 175 -12.50 20.95 -4.29
C ASN A 175 -11.36 21.92 -4.58
N LEU A 176 -10.85 21.90 -5.79
CA LEU A 176 -9.67 22.69 -6.15
C LEU A 176 -10.01 24.18 -6.20
N GLY A 177 -9.25 24.99 -5.48
CA GLY A 177 -9.51 26.43 -5.36
C GLY A 177 -10.32 26.85 -4.13
N ASP A 178 -10.90 25.91 -3.37
CA ASP A 178 -11.46 26.25 -2.07
C ASP A 178 -10.34 26.66 -1.13
N THR A 179 -10.33 27.90 -0.71
CA THR A 179 -9.42 28.38 0.37
C THR A 179 -9.86 27.73 1.68
N LYS A 180 -8.92 27.03 2.34
CA LYS A 180 -9.11 26.56 3.72
C LYS A 180 -9.10 27.70 4.69
#